data_02c3e7745940dfac0009ceabe4be51ad
#
_entry.id   02c3e7745940dfac0009ceabe4be51ad
#
_cell.length_a   1.000
_cell.length_b   1.000
_cell.length_c   1.000
_cell.angle_alpha   90.00
_cell.angle_beta   90.00
_cell.angle_gamma   90.00
#
_symmetry.space_group_name_H-M   'P 1'
#
loop_
_entity.id
_entity.type
_entity.pdbx_description
1 polymer ?
#
loop_
_entity_poly.entity_id
_entity_poly.type
_entity_poly.pdbx_seq_one_letter_code
_entity_poly.pdbx_strand_id
1 'polypeptide(L)'
;MVTSFKYLCCGKKCYGRFFLKKNKNFIRKNRKEMNKVFSFIAMAFLGCGSVAAQQVNASNVQRPKLVVGIVVDQMRWDYLYRYQKRYGEGGFKRLLNEGFSCENTRIPYVPSVTAIGHTCLYTGSVPSIHGIAGNNFVKNGKKVYCTDDETVKPVGSNSKAGLMSPRNLWVTTLGDEMKIASNGRAKVVGVALKDRASILPAGHNPNGAYWFDDESGKFITSSYYMNQLPKW
;
A
#
# COMPACT_ATOMS: atom_id res chain seq x y z
N MET A 1 21.78 1.26 -6.88
CA MET A 1 20.98 0.20 -7.51
C MET A 1 19.56 0.72 -7.63
N VAL A 2 19.13 1.11 -8.81
CA VAL A 2 17.79 1.72 -8.99
C VAL A 2 16.81 0.57 -9.20
N THR A 3 15.99 0.30 -8.20
CA THR A 3 14.91 -0.71 -8.31
C THR A 3 13.72 0.00 -8.94
N SER A 4 13.42 -0.31 -10.18
CA SER A 4 12.23 0.18 -10.87
C SER A 4 11.09 -0.79 -10.63
N PHE A 5 10.03 -0.33 -9.98
CA PHE A 5 8.81 -1.12 -9.80
C PHE A 5 7.79 -0.71 -10.87
N LYS A 6 7.22 -1.69 -11.56
CA LYS A 6 6.05 -1.50 -12.42
C LYS A 6 4.80 -1.97 -11.69
N TYR A 7 3.80 -1.10 -11.68
CA TYR A 7 2.48 -1.47 -11.20
C TYR A 7 1.62 -1.91 -12.38
N LEU A 8 1.03 -3.07 -12.28
CA LEU A 8 -0.03 -3.49 -13.18
C LEU A 8 -1.36 -3.34 -12.45
N CYS A 9 -2.06 -2.24 -12.72
CA CYS A 9 -3.41 -2.01 -12.22
C CYS A 9 -4.42 -2.37 -13.30
N CYS A 10 -5.32 -3.30 -13.02
CA CYS A 10 -6.51 -3.56 -13.82
C CYS A 10 -7.65 -2.67 -13.31
N GLY A 11 -7.94 -1.58 -13.99
CA GLY A 11 -9.06 -0.70 -13.66
C GLY A 11 -8.73 0.80 -13.68
N LYS A 12 -9.45 1.56 -14.52
CA LYS A 12 -9.27 3.00 -14.75
C LYS A 12 -9.73 3.83 -13.55
N LYS A 13 -8.86 4.62 -12.94
CA LYS A 13 -8.94 6.02 -12.48
C LYS A 13 -8.01 6.30 -11.29
N CYS A 14 -7.01 7.15 -11.51
CA CYS A 14 -6.22 7.78 -10.45
C CYS A 14 -6.78 9.18 -10.17
N TYR A 15 -7.04 9.51 -8.89
CA TYR A 15 -7.38 10.87 -8.44
C TYR A 15 -6.17 11.52 -7.77
N GLY A 16 -5.70 12.62 -8.31
CA GLY A 16 -4.70 13.49 -7.69
C GLY A 16 -5.35 14.54 -6.79
N ARG A 17 -4.84 14.75 -5.60
CA ARG A 17 -5.25 15.82 -4.67
C ARG A 17 -4.25 16.98 -4.73
N PHE A 18 -4.73 18.18 -5.03
CA PHE A 18 -3.98 19.43 -4.95
C PHE A 18 -3.98 19.98 -3.52
N PHE A 19 -2.82 20.39 -3.01
CA PHE A 19 -2.69 21.15 -1.76
C PHE A 19 -2.55 22.65 -2.05
N LEU A 20 -3.42 23.47 -1.48
CA LEU A 20 -3.32 24.92 -1.48
C LEU A 20 -2.68 25.44 -0.18
N LYS A 21 -1.61 26.23 -0.32
CA LYS A 21 -0.86 26.88 0.74
C LYS A 21 -1.58 28.17 1.20
N LYS A 22 -1.89 28.28 2.48
CA LYS A 22 -2.61 29.41 3.08
C LYS A 22 -1.63 30.54 3.43
N ASN A 23 -1.80 31.73 2.85
CA ASN A 23 -1.03 32.94 3.15
C ASN A 23 -1.82 33.85 4.11
N LYS A 24 -1.24 34.13 5.28
CA LYS A 24 -1.88 34.90 6.39
C LYS A 24 -1.40 36.34 6.43
N ASN A 25 -1.71 37.19 5.49
CA ASN A 25 -1.46 38.61 5.67
C ASN A 25 -2.35 39.46 4.75
N PHE A 26 -3.66 39.52 5.02
CA PHE A 26 -4.50 40.57 4.43
C PHE A 26 -5.83 40.77 5.19
N ILE A 27 -5.75 41.15 6.45
CA ILE A 27 -6.95 41.63 7.19
C ILE A 27 -6.57 42.84 7.97
N ARG A 28 -6.78 44.04 7.40
CA ARG A 28 -7.14 45.30 8.08
C ARG A 28 -7.20 46.46 7.08
N LYS A 29 -8.34 46.63 6.39
CA LYS A 29 -8.85 47.97 6.01
C LYS A 29 -10.28 47.85 5.45
N ASN A 30 -11.14 48.70 5.99
CA ASN A 30 -12.47 49.07 5.47
C ASN A 30 -13.68 48.21 5.85
N ARG A 31 -14.15 48.42 7.06
CA ARG A 31 -15.44 47.91 7.58
C ARG A 31 -16.68 48.49 6.87
N LYS A 32 -16.56 49.59 6.12
CA LYS A 32 -17.70 50.24 5.40
C LYS A 32 -17.93 49.67 3.97
N GLU A 33 -16.91 49.11 3.35
CA GLU A 33 -17.04 48.46 2.05
C GLU A 33 -17.52 46.99 2.17
N MET A 34 -17.31 46.36 3.32
CA MET A 34 -17.73 44.97 3.53
C MET A 34 -19.25 44.73 3.47
N ASN A 35 -20.04 45.73 3.92
CA ASN A 35 -21.49 45.55 3.91
C ASN A 35 -22.10 45.64 2.50
N LYS A 36 -21.47 46.31 1.53
CA LYS A 36 -21.88 46.31 0.13
C LYS A 36 -21.52 45.03 -0.58
N VAL A 37 -20.34 44.47 -0.24
CA VAL A 37 -19.89 43.17 -0.81
C VAL A 37 -20.74 42.01 -0.29
N PHE A 38 -21.13 42.03 0.98
CA PHE A 38 -22.03 41.01 1.55
C PHE A 38 -23.42 41.01 0.93
N SER A 39 -23.99 42.19 0.59
CA SER A 39 -25.29 42.28 -0.12
C SER A 39 -25.20 41.72 -1.55
N PHE A 40 -24.09 41.93 -2.27
CA PHE A 40 -23.89 41.35 -3.62
C PHE A 40 -23.67 39.86 -3.59
N ILE A 41 -22.94 39.37 -2.58
CA ILE A 41 -22.72 37.92 -2.43
C ILE A 41 -24.00 37.18 -2.04
N ALA A 42 -24.83 37.76 -1.17
CA ALA A 42 -26.14 37.19 -0.81
C ALA A 42 -27.11 37.11 -2.02
N MET A 43 -27.06 38.10 -2.94
CA MET A 43 -27.87 38.08 -4.14
C MET A 43 -27.36 37.10 -5.22
N ALA A 44 -26.06 36.85 -5.25
CA ALA A 44 -25.47 35.83 -6.16
C ALA A 44 -25.74 34.40 -5.70
N PHE A 45 -25.97 34.15 -4.42
CA PHE A 45 -26.32 32.81 -3.90
C PHE A 45 -27.78 32.43 -4.12
N LEU A 46 -28.67 33.42 -4.32
CA LEU A 46 -30.09 33.17 -4.65
C LEU A 46 -30.34 32.88 -6.14
N GLY A 47 -29.31 33.12 -7.00
CA GLY A 47 -29.36 32.83 -8.45
C GLY A 47 -28.67 31.54 -8.88
N CYS A 48 -28.03 30.83 -7.96
CA CYS A 48 -27.45 29.52 -8.27
C CYS A 48 -28.56 28.47 -8.32
N GLY A 49 -29.13 28.33 -9.52
CA GLY A 49 -29.94 27.19 -9.88
C GLY A 49 -29.22 25.91 -9.46
N SER A 50 -30.00 24.97 -8.95
CA SER A 50 -29.62 23.65 -8.52
C SER A 50 -28.55 23.06 -9.46
N VAL A 51 -27.29 23.11 -9.03
CA VAL A 51 -26.30 22.23 -9.62
C VAL A 51 -26.78 20.82 -9.24
N ALA A 52 -27.51 20.20 -10.17
CA ALA A 52 -27.83 18.80 -10.06
C ALA A 52 -26.49 18.09 -9.89
N ALA A 53 -26.18 17.71 -8.65
CA ALA A 53 -25.07 16.82 -8.39
C ALA A 53 -25.38 15.59 -9.25
N GLN A 54 -24.67 15.45 -10.37
CA GLN A 54 -24.67 14.21 -11.11
C GLN A 54 -24.22 13.15 -10.11
N GLN A 55 -25.19 12.45 -9.55
CA GLN A 55 -24.93 11.18 -8.90
C GLN A 55 -24.29 10.32 -9.99
N VAL A 56 -22.99 10.25 -9.99
CA VAL A 56 -22.27 9.21 -10.70
C VAL A 56 -22.84 7.93 -10.12
N ASN A 57 -23.73 7.30 -10.86
CA ASN A 57 -24.26 5.99 -10.51
C ASN A 57 -23.08 5.05 -10.33
N ALA A 58 -22.59 4.93 -9.09
CA ALA A 58 -21.56 3.98 -8.69
C ALA A 58 -22.06 2.52 -8.78
N SER A 59 -23.27 2.32 -9.34
CA SER A 59 -24.01 1.07 -9.29
C SER A 59 -23.56 -0.01 -10.28
N ASN A 60 -22.55 0.24 -11.13
CA ASN A 60 -22.13 -0.77 -12.12
C ASN A 60 -20.61 -1.06 -12.17
N VAL A 61 -19.82 -0.62 -11.19
CA VAL A 61 -18.45 -1.11 -11.09
C VAL A 61 -18.51 -2.47 -10.40
N GLN A 62 -18.47 -3.54 -11.17
CA GLN A 62 -18.31 -4.89 -10.61
C GLN A 62 -17.02 -4.90 -9.76
N ARG A 63 -17.18 -5.08 -8.46
CA ARG A 63 -16.05 -5.23 -7.55
C ARG A 63 -15.34 -6.54 -7.87
N PRO A 64 -14.01 -6.55 -8.00
CA PRO A 64 -13.28 -7.79 -8.22
C PRO A 64 -13.52 -8.75 -7.06
N LYS A 65 -13.78 -10.03 -7.38
CA LYS A 65 -13.92 -11.08 -6.37
C LYS A 65 -12.59 -11.54 -5.79
N LEU A 66 -11.52 -11.38 -6.57
CA LEU A 66 -10.15 -11.73 -6.20
C LEU A 66 -9.20 -10.65 -6.69
N VAL A 67 -8.31 -10.20 -5.81
CA VAL A 67 -7.18 -9.32 -6.14
C VAL A 67 -5.89 -10.09 -5.80
N VAL A 68 -5.01 -10.24 -6.77
CA VAL A 68 -3.71 -10.89 -6.61
C VAL A 68 -2.63 -9.83 -6.81
N GLY A 69 -1.90 -9.50 -5.74
CA GLY A 69 -0.73 -8.63 -5.79
C GLY A 69 0.54 -9.46 -5.91
N ILE A 70 1.28 -9.28 -7.00
CA ILE A 70 2.56 -9.97 -7.24
C ILE A 70 3.67 -8.93 -7.22
N VAL A 71 4.62 -9.08 -6.29
CA VAL A 71 5.82 -8.24 -6.21
C VAL A 71 7.03 -9.11 -6.52
N VAL A 72 7.76 -8.74 -7.56
CA VAL A 72 9.02 -9.40 -7.94
C VAL A 72 10.16 -8.49 -7.49
N ASP A 73 10.72 -8.79 -6.31
CA ASP A 73 11.83 -8.04 -5.74
C ASP A 73 13.07 -8.13 -6.62
N GLN A 74 13.88 -7.05 -6.66
CA GLN A 74 15.12 -6.93 -7.43
C GLN A 74 14.97 -7.11 -8.96
N MET A 75 13.74 -7.18 -9.48
CA MET A 75 13.50 -7.28 -10.91
C MET A 75 13.75 -5.93 -11.61
N ARG A 76 14.67 -5.90 -12.55
CA ARG A 76 14.90 -4.71 -13.37
C ARG A 76 13.76 -4.53 -14.38
N TRP A 77 13.41 -3.28 -14.60
CA TRP A 77 12.35 -2.90 -15.56
C TRP A 77 12.62 -3.43 -16.97
N ASP A 78 13.88 -3.35 -17.45
CA ASP A 78 14.26 -3.77 -18.78
C ASP A 78 14.13 -5.28 -19.01
N TYR A 79 14.03 -6.11 -17.96
CA TYR A 79 13.83 -7.56 -18.11
C TYR A 79 12.52 -7.88 -18.80
N LEU A 80 11.48 -7.10 -18.64
CA LEU A 80 10.20 -7.28 -19.32
C LEU A 80 10.33 -7.22 -20.85
N TYR A 81 11.24 -6.39 -21.36
CA TYR A 81 11.50 -6.19 -22.80
C TYR A 81 12.66 -7.03 -23.29
N ARG A 82 13.76 -7.07 -22.55
CA ARG A 82 14.96 -7.82 -22.92
C ARG A 82 14.69 -9.31 -23.12
N TYR A 83 13.84 -9.88 -22.28
CA TYR A 83 13.52 -11.30 -22.33
C TYR A 83 12.14 -11.62 -22.93
N GLN A 84 11.51 -10.66 -23.59
CA GLN A 84 10.16 -10.81 -24.14
C GLN A 84 9.99 -12.04 -25.04
N LYS A 85 11.00 -12.35 -25.86
CA LYS A 85 10.98 -13.53 -26.74
C LYS A 85 11.03 -14.87 -26.02
N ARG A 86 11.42 -14.86 -24.74
CA ARG A 86 11.54 -16.05 -23.88
C ARG A 86 10.30 -16.26 -23.00
N TYR A 87 9.42 -15.28 -22.89
CA TYR A 87 8.21 -15.40 -22.11
C TYR A 87 7.15 -16.18 -22.89
N GLY A 88 6.42 -17.06 -22.20
CA GLY A 88 5.21 -17.67 -22.73
C GLY A 88 4.09 -16.64 -22.93
N GLU A 89 3.02 -17.01 -23.63
CA GLU A 89 1.92 -16.10 -23.97
C GLU A 89 1.10 -15.66 -22.72
N GLY A 90 1.08 -16.46 -21.68
CA GLY A 90 0.56 -16.08 -20.36
C GLY A 90 1.52 -15.18 -19.57
N GLY A 91 1.27 -14.92 -18.31
CA GLY A 91 2.16 -14.18 -17.42
C GLY A 91 2.51 -12.78 -17.92
N PHE A 92 3.80 -12.46 -18.05
CA PHE A 92 4.27 -11.10 -18.39
C PHE A 92 3.77 -10.61 -19.75
N LYS A 93 3.75 -11.43 -20.80
CA LYS A 93 3.22 -11.02 -22.10
C LYS A 93 1.75 -10.63 -22.01
N ARG A 94 0.95 -11.48 -21.39
CA ARG A 94 -0.48 -11.19 -21.19
C ARG A 94 -0.69 -9.91 -20.39
N LEU A 95 0.03 -9.71 -19.30
CA LEU A 95 -0.07 -8.52 -18.47
C LEU A 95 0.34 -7.25 -19.21
N LEU A 96 1.35 -7.33 -20.09
CA LEU A 96 1.78 -6.19 -20.93
C LEU A 96 0.78 -5.87 -22.05
N ASN A 97 0.16 -6.88 -22.66
CA ASN A 97 -0.73 -6.71 -23.80
C ASN A 97 -2.18 -6.36 -23.39
N GLU A 98 -2.69 -6.97 -22.32
CA GLU A 98 -4.08 -6.84 -21.87
C GLU A 98 -4.24 -5.93 -20.64
N GLY A 99 -3.16 -5.66 -19.92
CA GLY A 99 -3.15 -4.86 -18.69
C GLY A 99 -2.79 -3.40 -18.92
N PHE A 100 -2.69 -2.66 -17.82
CA PHE A 100 -2.20 -1.29 -17.79
C PHE A 100 -0.77 -1.23 -17.25
N SER A 101 0.15 -0.59 -17.99
CA SER A 101 1.56 -0.44 -17.60
C SER A 101 1.88 1.00 -17.22
N CYS A 102 2.38 1.21 -16.00
CA CYS A 102 2.87 2.51 -15.53
C CYS A 102 4.35 2.68 -15.91
N GLU A 103 4.62 3.24 -17.09
CA GLU A 103 5.97 3.31 -17.66
C GLU A 103 6.90 4.31 -16.96
N ASN A 104 6.35 5.36 -16.35
CA ASN A 104 7.12 6.44 -15.74
C ASN A 104 6.97 6.50 -14.22
N THR A 105 6.91 5.35 -13.58
CA THR A 105 6.83 5.26 -12.12
C THR A 105 8.22 5.49 -11.51
N ARG A 106 8.31 6.43 -10.56
CA ARG A 106 9.55 6.76 -9.85
C ARG A 106 9.38 6.51 -8.36
N ILE A 107 10.47 6.05 -7.73
CA ILE A 107 10.55 5.86 -6.29
C ILE A 107 11.10 7.15 -5.67
N PRO A 108 10.33 7.86 -4.81
CA PRO A 108 10.73 9.16 -4.25
C PRO A 108 11.53 9.03 -2.94
N TYR A 109 12.11 7.87 -2.64
CA TYR A 109 12.82 7.60 -1.38
C TYR A 109 14.09 6.77 -1.59
N VAL A 110 15.01 6.87 -0.64
CA VAL A 110 16.28 6.13 -0.58
C VAL A 110 16.51 5.73 0.89
N PRO A 111 17.01 4.50 1.14
CA PRO A 111 17.33 3.41 0.23
C PRO A 111 16.07 2.62 -0.23
N SER A 112 16.12 2.02 -1.41
CA SER A 112 15.05 1.17 -1.94
C SER A 112 15.30 -0.31 -1.65
N VAL A 113 15.35 -0.65 -0.36
CA VAL A 113 15.51 -2.05 0.10
C VAL A 113 14.15 -2.75 0.24
N THR A 114 14.16 -4.08 0.33
CA THR A 114 12.95 -4.93 0.33
C THR A 114 11.84 -4.43 1.24
N ALA A 115 12.13 -4.23 2.53
CA ALA A 115 11.10 -3.83 3.51
C ALA A 115 10.43 -2.52 3.12
N ILE A 116 11.22 -1.50 2.77
CA ILE A 116 10.68 -0.18 2.38
C ILE A 116 9.82 -0.32 1.12
N GLY A 117 10.37 -0.97 0.07
CA GLY A 117 9.69 -1.10 -1.22
C GLY A 117 8.34 -1.79 -1.10
N HIS A 118 8.29 -2.94 -0.45
CA HIS A 118 7.05 -3.69 -0.22
C HIS A 118 6.05 -2.87 0.61
N THR A 119 6.50 -2.19 1.65
CA THR A 119 5.64 -1.36 2.48
C THR A 119 5.07 -0.18 1.69
N CYS A 120 5.91 0.57 0.97
CA CYS A 120 5.44 1.70 0.16
C CYS A 120 4.38 1.28 -0.86
N LEU A 121 4.55 0.12 -1.50
CA LEU A 121 3.61 -0.43 -2.48
C LEU A 121 2.22 -0.66 -1.90
N TYR A 122 2.17 -1.27 -0.73
CA TYR A 122 0.90 -1.69 -0.13
C TYR A 122 0.28 -0.67 0.83
N THR A 123 1.02 0.37 1.21
CA THR A 123 0.50 1.49 2.02
C THR A 123 0.22 2.75 1.22
N GLY A 124 0.78 2.86 -0.01
CA GLY A 124 0.72 4.10 -0.80
C GLY A 124 1.46 5.27 -0.14
N SER A 125 2.37 5.01 0.82
CA SER A 125 3.05 6.03 1.62
C SER A 125 4.59 5.87 1.57
N VAL A 126 5.31 6.69 2.29
CA VAL A 126 6.78 6.73 2.32
C VAL A 126 7.31 6.40 3.72
N PRO A 127 8.61 6.06 3.88
CA PRO A 127 9.20 5.63 5.15
C PRO A 127 8.91 6.52 6.34
N SER A 128 8.90 7.83 6.17
CA SER A 128 8.59 8.80 7.23
C SER A 128 7.14 8.75 7.72
N ILE A 129 6.24 8.13 6.98
CA ILE A 129 4.83 7.97 7.32
C ILE A 129 4.57 6.56 7.84
N HIS A 130 5.03 5.52 7.12
CA HIS A 130 4.75 4.15 7.50
C HIS A 130 5.72 3.55 8.53
N GLY A 131 6.80 4.26 8.89
CA GLY A 131 7.71 3.87 9.97
C GLY A 131 8.79 2.84 9.62
N ILE A 132 8.75 2.23 8.44
CA ILE A 132 9.74 1.23 8.01
C ILE A 132 10.85 1.93 7.25
N ALA A 133 11.97 2.23 7.94
CA ALA A 133 13.09 2.98 7.38
C ALA A 133 14.17 2.10 6.73
N GLY A 134 14.06 0.78 6.79
CA GLY A 134 15.01 -0.17 6.22
C GLY A 134 14.63 -1.60 6.54
N ASN A 135 15.42 -2.58 6.06
CA ASN A 135 15.32 -3.95 6.58
C ASN A 135 15.75 -3.98 8.05
N ASN A 136 16.76 -3.17 8.40
CA ASN A 136 17.18 -2.86 9.75
C ASN A 136 17.25 -1.35 9.90
N PHE A 137 16.85 -0.83 11.05
CA PHE A 137 16.94 0.59 11.39
C PHE A 137 17.11 0.78 12.89
N VAL A 138 17.33 2.02 13.32
CA VAL A 138 17.48 2.37 14.75
C VAL A 138 16.14 2.90 15.26
N LYS A 139 15.63 2.30 16.34
CA LYS A 139 14.44 2.74 17.05
C LYS A 139 14.78 2.89 18.53
N ASN A 140 14.60 4.10 19.07
CA ASN A 140 14.93 4.42 20.46
C ASN A 140 16.38 4.03 20.85
N GLY A 141 17.35 4.33 19.96
CA GLY A 141 18.77 4.03 20.16
C GLY A 141 19.17 2.56 19.99
N LYS A 142 18.24 1.66 19.68
CA LYS A 142 18.50 0.23 19.46
C LYS A 142 18.32 -0.14 17.99
N LYS A 143 19.20 -1.01 17.49
CA LYS A 143 19.03 -1.60 16.16
C LYS A 143 17.91 -2.63 16.21
N VAL A 144 16.93 -2.48 15.33
CA VAL A 144 15.79 -3.38 15.19
C VAL A 144 15.69 -3.88 13.75
N TYR A 145 15.23 -5.10 13.58
CA TYR A 145 14.82 -5.62 12.28
C TYR A 145 13.35 -5.23 12.03
N CYS A 146 12.98 -4.97 10.79
CA CYS A 146 11.69 -4.32 10.46
C CYS A 146 10.45 -5.08 10.93
N THR A 147 10.52 -6.40 11.06
CA THR A 147 9.41 -7.27 11.48
C THR A 147 9.66 -7.95 12.83
N ASP A 148 10.80 -7.71 13.51
CA ASP A 148 11.09 -8.29 14.82
C ASP A 148 9.98 -8.05 15.83
N ASP A 149 9.56 -9.13 16.48
CA ASP A 149 8.61 -9.10 17.59
C ASP A 149 8.84 -10.24 18.57
N GLU A 150 9.52 -9.94 19.68
CA GLU A 150 9.80 -10.91 20.75
C GLU A 150 8.55 -11.29 21.56
N THR A 151 7.44 -10.62 21.36
CA THR A 151 6.19 -10.90 22.09
C THR A 151 5.36 -12.03 21.48
N VAL A 152 5.69 -12.45 20.27
CA VAL A 152 5.03 -13.54 19.55
C VAL A 152 5.84 -14.84 19.63
N LYS A 153 5.22 -15.95 19.24
CA LYS A 153 5.85 -17.26 19.18
C LYS A 153 5.90 -17.78 17.75
N PRO A 154 6.92 -18.56 17.37
CA PRO A 154 6.93 -19.25 16.09
C PRO A 154 5.76 -20.23 15.97
N VAL A 155 5.21 -20.37 14.76
CA VAL A 155 4.16 -21.35 14.45
C VAL A 155 4.56 -22.09 13.17
N GLY A 156 4.73 -23.40 13.28
CA GLY A 156 5.21 -24.27 12.20
C GLY A 156 6.71 -24.57 12.26
N SER A 157 7.45 -23.93 13.15
CA SER A 157 8.88 -24.14 13.43
C SER A 157 9.19 -23.70 14.85
N ASN A 158 10.38 -24.05 15.34
CA ASN A 158 10.93 -23.58 16.62
C ASN A 158 12.03 -22.52 16.40
N SER A 159 12.27 -22.12 15.15
CA SER A 159 13.33 -21.17 14.82
C SER A 159 12.92 -19.73 15.19
N LYS A 160 13.94 -18.88 15.41
CA LYS A 160 13.73 -17.44 15.66
C LYS A 160 13.11 -16.71 14.47
N ALA A 161 13.13 -17.32 13.27
CA ALA A 161 12.46 -16.78 12.08
C ALA A 161 10.95 -16.60 12.24
N GLY A 162 10.33 -17.23 13.26
CA GLY A 162 8.92 -17.05 13.59
C GLY A 162 8.62 -15.94 14.59
N LEU A 163 9.61 -15.21 15.11
CA LEU A 163 9.43 -14.10 16.07
C LEU A 163 9.16 -12.78 15.31
N MET A 164 8.15 -12.78 14.45
CA MET A 164 7.90 -11.70 13.50
C MET A 164 6.43 -11.26 13.50
N SER A 165 6.20 -9.94 13.37
CA SER A 165 4.88 -9.33 13.25
C SER A 165 4.95 -7.95 12.55
N PRO A 166 3.82 -7.32 12.20
CA PRO A 166 3.80 -5.97 11.61
C PRO A 166 3.92 -4.86 12.67
N ARG A 167 4.31 -5.11 13.90
CA ARG A 167 4.30 -4.13 15.03
C ARG A 167 5.06 -2.82 14.77
N ASN A 168 6.03 -2.83 13.84
CA ASN A 168 6.80 -1.64 13.48
C ASN A 168 6.17 -0.84 12.33
N LEU A 169 5.14 -1.34 11.69
CA LEU A 169 4.36 -0.65 10.68
C LEU A 169 3.35 0.29 11.37
N TRP A 170 3.31 1.57 10.97
CA TRP A 170 2.51 2.59 11.64
C TRP A 170 1.20 2.94 10.94
N VAL A 171 1.00 2.45 9.73
CA VAL A 171 -0.15 2.78 8.90
C VAL A 171 -0.81 1.52 8.37
N THR A 172 -2.06 1.64 7.94
CA THR A 172 -2.80 0.57 7.30
C THR A 172 -2.27 0.25 5.91
N THR A 173 -2.44 -0.97 5.49
CA THR A 173 -2.15 -1.44 4.13
C THR A 173 -3.42 -1.52 3.30
N LEU A 174 -3.27 -1.74 1.99
CA LEU A 174 -4.39 -2.06 1.11
C LEU A 174 -5.24 -3.22 1.65
N GLY A 175 -4.59 -4.24 2.22
CA GLY A 175 -5.27 -5.38 2.84
C GLY A 175 -6.10 -4.99 4.06
N ASP A 176 -5.56 -4.14 4.93
CA ASP A 176 -6.27 -3.61 6.09
C ASP A 176 -7.48 -2.77 5.64
N GLU A 177 -7.31 -1.89 4.66
CA GLU A 177 -8.38 -1.06 4.11
C GLU A 177 -9.49 -1.90 3.45
N MET A 178 -9.13 -2.98 2.74
CA MET A 178 -10.11 -3.92 2.19
C MET A 178 -10.94 -4.59 3.28
N LYS A 179 -10.32 -4.94 4.40
CA LYS A 179 -11.04 -5.49 5.55
C LYS A 179 -11.97 -4.47 6.19
N ILE A 180 -11.51 -3.24 6.39
CA ILE A 180 -12.33 -2.14 6.92
C ILE A 180 -13.52 -1.90 5.98
N ALA A 181 -13.28 -1.70 4.68
CA ALA A 181 -14.33 -1.41 3.69
C ALA A 181 -15.35 -2.55 3.51
N SER A 182 -14.96 -3.79 3.81
CA SER A 182 -15.83 -4.96 3.73
C SER A 182 -16.45 -5.37 5.06
N ASN A 183 -16.21 -4.59 6.12
CA ASN A 183 -16.61 -4.94 7.49
C ASN A 183 -16.08 -6.34 7.89
N GLY A 184 -14.79 -6.60 7.68
CA GLY A 184 -14.09 -7.84 8.03
C GLY A 184 -14.34 -9.03 7.10
N ARG A 185 -15.20 -8.91 6.06
CA ARG A 185 -15.54 -10.03 5.16
C ARG A 185 -14.43 -10.38 4.17
N ALA A 186 -13.62 -9.40 3.76
CA ALA A 186 -12.50 -9.66 2.87
C ALA A 186 -11.50 -10.62 3.52
N LYS A 187 -10.97 -11.55 2.72
CA LYS A 187 -9.88 -12.43 3.13
C LYS A 187 -8.57 -11.87 2.57
N VAL A 188 -7.61 -11.67 3.44
CA VAL A 188 -6.29 -11.15 3.11
C VAL A 188 -5.23 -12.15 3.53
N VAL A 189 -4.34 -12.51 2.63
CA VAL A 189 -3.26 -13.48 2.88
C VAL A 189 -1.99 -12.95 2.23
N GLY A 190 -0.88 -12.93 2.97
CA GLY A 190 0.45 -12.66 2.47
C GLY A 190 1.28 -13.95 2.39
N VAL A 191 1.99 -14.16 1.28
CA VAL A 191 2.92 -15.29 1.12
C VAL A 191 4.18 -14.80 0.43
N ALA A 192 5.35 -15.07 0.99
CA ALA A 192 6.63 -14.73 0.37
C ALA A 192 7.76 -15.60 0.92
N LEU A 193 8.92 -15.60 0.24
CA LEU A 193 10.12 -16.26 0.77
C LEU A 193 10.68 -15.54 2.00
N LYS A 194 10.53 -14.22 2.10
CA LYS A 194 11.02 -13.44 3.24
C LYS A 194 9.85 -12.93 4.08
N ASP A 195 9.99 -13.01 5.40
CA ASP A 195 9.05 -12.52 6.40
C ASP A 195 8.54 -11.09 6.09
N ARG A 196 9.45 -10.13 5.88
CA ARG A 196 9.13 -8.74 5.58
C ARG A 196 8.37 -8.53 4.28
N ALA A 197 8.56 -9.42 3.31
CA ALA A 197 7.85 -9.37 2.03
C ALA A 197 6.44 -10.00 2.11
N SER A 198 6.18 -10.81 3.12
CA SER A 198 4.86 -11.36 3.44
C SER A 198 4.10 -10.46 4.42
N ILE A 199 4.73 -10.12 5.53
CA ILE A 199 4.11 -9.44 6.68
C ILE A 199 3.72 -8.00 6.35
N LEU A 200 4.68 -7.20 5.82
CA LEU A 200 4.45 -5.77 5.61
C LEU A 200 3.39 -5.47 4.55
N PRO A 201 3.31 -6.21 3.42
CA PRO A 201 2.17 -6.10 2.49
C PRO A 201 0.83 -6.57 3.07
N ALA A 202 0.84 -7.63 3.87
CA ALA A 202 -0.39 -8.18 4.44
C ALA A 202 -1.04 -7.24 5.48
N GLY A 203 -0.22 -6.43 6.18
CA GLY A 203 -0.69 -5.44 7.14
C GLY A 203 -0.93 -5.99 8.53
N HIS A 204 -1.81 -5.29 9.27
CA HIS A 204 -2.06 -5.57 10.69
C HIS A 204 -3.11 -6.64 10.94
N ASN A 205 -4.07 -6.81 10.04
CA ASN A 205 -5.19 -7.72 10.26
C ASN A 205 -5.48 -8.66 9.09
N PRO A 206 -4.47 -9.34 8.51
CA PRO A 206 -4.72 -10.37 7.50
C PRO A 206 -5.29 -11.64 8.13
N ASN A 207 -5.78 -12.55 7.29
CA ASN A 207 -6.15 -13.90 7.70
C ASN A 207 -4.93 -14.80 7.92
N GLY A 208 -3.77 -14.38 7.41
CA GLY A 208 -2.48 -15.02 7.62
C GLY A 208 -1.38 -14.35 6.82
N ALA A 209 -0.16 -14.45 7.31
CA ALA A 209 1.05 -14.13 6.59
C ALA A 209 2.01 -15.31 6.77
N TYR A 210 2.56 -15.79 5.65
CA TYR A 210 3.41 -16.98 5.62
C TYR A 210 4.73 -16.67 4.94
N TRP A 211 5.83 -17.14 5.50
CA TRP A 211 7.16 -16.96 4.95
C TRP A 211 7.99 -18.22 5.11
N PHE A 212 9.01 -18.36 4.27
CA PHE A 212 9.87 -19.53 4.28
C PHE A 212 10.92 -19.41 5.39
N ASP A 213 11.08 -20.47 6.16
CA ASP A 213 12.11 -20.62 7.18
C ASP A 213 13.22 -21.52 6.61
N ASP A 214 14.39 -20.92 6.39
CA ASP A 214 15.54 -21.60 5.80
C ASP A 214 16.07 -22.74 6.71
N GLU A 215 15.84 -22.64 8.03
CA GLU A 215 16.30 -23.65 9.01
C GLU A 215 15.44 -24.91 8.96
N SER A 216 14.13 -24.76 8.95
CA SER A 216 13.20 -25.91 8.90
C SER A 216 12.84 -26.36 7.49
N GLY A 217 13.15 -25.56 6.46
CA GLY A 217 12.76 -25.83 5.07
C GLY A 217 11.26 -25.74 4.81
N LYS A 218 10.50 -25.03 5.66
CA LYS A 218 9.03 -24.96 5.62
C LYS A 218 8.53 -23.54 5.54
N PHE A 219 7.30 -23.36 5.07
CA PHE A 219 6.56 -22.14 5.28
C PHE A 219 6.02 -22.11 6.70
N ILE A 220 6.28 -21.00 7.39
CA ILE A 220 5.91 -20.76 8.78
C ILE A 220 5.12 -19.48 8.93
N THR A 221 4.63 -19.24 10.14
CA THR A 221 3.98 -18.00 10.56
C THR A 221 4.32 -17.70 12.02
N SER A 222 3.65 -16.74 12.63
CA SER A 222 3.77 -16.43 14.06
C SER A 222 2.43 -16.47 14.77
N SER A 223 2.48 -16.53 16.09
CA SER A 223 1.29 -16.46 16.94
C SER A 223 0.54 -15.13 16.84
N TYR A 224 1.10 -14.12 16.16
CA TYR A 224 0.38 -12.90 15.81
C TYR A 224 -0.84 -13.18 14.93
N TYR A 225 -0.71 -14.14 14.02
CA TYR A 225 -1.74 -14.46 13.02
C TYR A 225 -2.58 -15.66 13.42
N MET A 226 -1.97 -16.71 13.98
CA MET A 226 -2.66 -17.97 14.34
C MET A 226 -1.84 -18.80 15.32
N ASN A 227 -2.50 -19.73 15.98
CA ASN A 227 -1.85 -20.63 16.95
C ASN A 227 -1.34 -21.93 16.32
N GLN A 228 -1.80 -22.30 15.14
CA GLN A 228 -1.37 -23.48 14.39
C GLN A 228 -1.53 -23.25 12.89
N LEU A 229 -0.67 -23.89 12.10
CA LEU A 229 -0.79 -23.84 10.63
C LEU A 229 -2.09 -24.52 10.17
N PRO A 230 -2.71 -23.99 9.09
CA PRO A 230 -3.85 -24.67 8.47
C PRO A 230 -3.46 -26.08 7.96
N LYS A 231 -4.43 -26.94 7.94
CA LYS A 231 -4.29 -28.26 7.25
C LYS A 231 -4.51 -28.02 5.76
N TRP A 232 -3.48 -28.05 4.96
CA TRP A 232 -3.49 -28.01 3.50
C TRP A 232 -2.63 -29.10 2.91
#